data_4b1784c984e41348960d5b7e233eb526
#
_entry.id   4b1784c984e41348960d5b7e233eb526
#
_cell.length_a   1.000
_cell.length_b   1.000
_cell.length_c   1.000
_cell.angle_alpha   90.00
_cell.angle_beta   90.00
_cell.angle_gamma   90.00
#
_symmetry.space_group_name_H-M   'P 1'
#
loop_
_entity.id
_entity.type
_entity.pdbx_description
1 polymer ?
#
loop_
_entity_poly.entity_id
_entity_poly.type
_entity_poly.pdbx_seq_one_letter_code
_entity_poly.pdbx_strand_id
1 'polypeptide(L)'
;MKKEKEHYVNNKDFFEAMSEYKEGVEKANNTGSARPYVSNYIGDCVMKIATRLSRKGNFRNYPFIEEMIGDGIENALMYIDNYAPYRIDKEGKEVKGNPFAYFTQIIYFAFLRRIAKEKKFLYTKYKIMENTEFHNSKDVLDDTRHQHKIEHNDYSQEYISDFIQNFEQTKRREI
;
A
#
# COMPACT_ATOMS: atom_id res chain seq x y z
N MET A 1 -31.93 -13.41 18.54
CA MET A 1 -30.72 -14.13 18.16
C MET A 1 -29.85 -13.18 17.34
N LYS A 2 -28.69 -12.74 17.85
CA LYS A 2 -27.71 -11.99 17.07
C LYS A 2 -27.09 -12.98 16.07
N LYS A 3 -27.33 -12.78 14.76
CA LYS A 3 -26.55 -13.47 13.70
C LYS A 3 -25.08 -13.13 13.93
N GLU A 4 -24.27 -14.11 14.30
CA GLU A 4 -22.82 -13.97 14.25
C GLU A 4 -22.47 -13.59 12.79
N LYS A 5 -21.85 -12.43 12.61
CA LYS A 5 -21.36 -12.01 11.30
C LYS A 5 -20.20 -12.94 10.97
N GLU A 6 -20.40 -13.88 10.06
CA GLU A 6 -19.30 -14.67 9.53
C GLU A 6 -18.17 -13.76 9.11
N HIS A 7 -17.00 -14.00 9.69
CA HIS A 7 -15.81 -13.24 9.35
C HIS A 7 -15.41 -13.62 7.90
N TYR A 8 -15.14 -12.65 7.04
CA TYR A 8 -14.84 -12.87 5.61
C TYR A 8 -13.57 -13.70 5.35
N VAL A 9 -12.73 -13.92 6.37
CA VAL A 9 -11.61 -14.86 6.42
C VAL A 9 -11.74 -15.66 7.70
N ASN A 10 -11.77 -16.99 7.60
CA ASN A 10 -11.70 -17.86 8.77
C ASN A 10 -10.24 -17.92 9.24
N ASN A 11 -9.95 -17.33 10.40
CA ASN A 11 -8.59 -17.25 10.90
C ASN A 11 -8.00 -18.60 11.31
N LYS A 12 -8.84 -19.56 11.69
CA LYS A 12 -8.41 -20.92 12.02
C LYS A 12 -7.91 -21.65 10.79
N ASP A 13 -8.74 -21.71 9.74
CA ASP A 13 -8.38 -22.38 8.49
C ASP A 13 -7.19 -21.68 7.83
N PHE A 14 -7.11 -20.33 7.95
CA PHE A 14 -5.99 -19.56 7.43
C PHE A 14 -4.69 -19.87 8.19
N PHE A 15 -4.75 -20.05 9.51
CA PHE A 15 -3.61 -20.49 10.30
C PHE A 15 -3.14 -21.90 9.90
N GLU A 16 -4.07 -22.84 9.71
CA GLU A 16 -3.75 -24.21 9.28
C GLU A 16 -3.08 -24.22 7.90
N ALA A 17 -3.64 -23.50 6.91
CA ALA A 17 -3.06 -23.39 5.58
C ALA A 17 -1.66 -22.74 5.59
N MET A 18 -1.44 -21.72 6.42
CA MET A 18 -0.15 -21.07 6.57
C MET A 18 0.88 -21.95 7.28
N SER A 19 0.45 -22.76 8.25
CA SER A 19 1.32 -23.74 8.94
C SER A 19 1.78 -24.83 7.98
N GLU A 20 0.86 -25.40 7.20
CA GLU A 20 1.16 -26.41 6.18
C GLU A 20 2.15 -25.86 5.12
N TYR A 21 1.91 -24.65 4.63
CA TYR A 21 2.83 -23.98 3.69
C TYR A 21 4.24 -23.83 4.28
N LYS A 22 4.36 -23.37 5.53
CA LYS A 22 5.65 -23.20 6.21
C LYS A 22 6.39 -24.50 6.43
N GLU A 23 5.69 -25.56 6.84
CA GLU A 23 6.27 -26.91 6.97
C GLU A 23 6.80 -27.41 5.62
N GLY A 24 6.05 -27.16 4.54
CA GLY A 24 6.48 -27.49 3.19
C GLY A 24 7.74 -26.74 2.77
N VAL A 25 7.83 -25.45 3.08
CA VAL A 25 9.03 -24.64 2.82
C VAL A 25 10.25 -25.16 3.60
N GLU A 26 10.07 -25.47 4.88
CA GLU A 26 11.14 -26.03 5.73
C GLU A 26 11.63 -27.39 5.21
N LYS A 27 10.71 -28.27 4.84
CA LYS A 27 11.06 -29.57 4.22
C LYS A 27 11.83 -29.36 2.92
N ALA A 28 11.40 -28.45 2.05
CA ALA A 28 12.10 -28.13 0.81
C ALA A 28 13.51 -27.62 1.05
N ASN A 29 13.70 -26.73 2.03
CA ASN A 29 15.02 -26.20 2.40
C ASN A 29 15.95 -27.30 2.93
N ASN A 30 15.43 -28.26 3.72
CA ASN A 30 16.23 -29.33 4.32
C ASN A 30 16.59 -30.44 3.33
N THR A 31 15.75 -30.66 2.32
CA THR A 31 15.93 -31.76 1.32
C THR A 31 16.50 -31.28 -0.01
N GLY A 32 16.60 -29.95 -0.22
CA GLY A 32 16.98 -29.38 -1.52
C GLY A 32 15.91 -29.59 -2.60
N SER A 33 14.67 -29.92 -2.23
CA SER A 33 13.57 -30.12 -3.16
C SER A 33 12.92 -28.80 -3.59
N ALA A 34 12.07 -28.85 -4.63
CA ALA A 34 11.34 -27.68 -5.11
C ALA A 34 10.43 -27.10 -4.02
N ARG A 35 10.43 -25.79 -3.91
CA ARG A 35 9.62 -25.05 -2.96
C ARG A 35 8.12 -25.19 -3.28
N PRO A 36 7.24 -25.36 -2.27
CA PRO A 36 5.79 -25.45 -2.50
C PRO A 36 5.24 -24.13 -3.03
N TYR A 37 4.23 -24.22 -3.88
CA TYR A 37 3.46 -23.05 -4.31
C TYR A 37 2.55 -22.56 -3.18
N VAL A 38 2.32 -21.26 -3.15
CA VAL A 38 1.30 -20.68 -2.28
C VAL A 38 -0.09 -21.20 -2.72
N SER A 39 -0.86 -21.76 -1.82
CA SER A 39 -2.18 -22.30 -2.16
C SER A 39 -3.14 -21.18 -2.57
N ASN A 40 -4.10 -21.53 -3.45
CA ASN A 40 -5.15 -20.59 -3.87
C ASN A 40 -5.92 -20.03 -2.67
N TYR A 41 -6.13 -20.84 -1.63
CA TYR A 41 -6.82 -20.40 -0.42
C TYR A 41 -6.07 -19.26 0.30
N ILE A 42 -4.75 -19.38 0.43
CA ILE A 42 -3.91 -18.31 1.01
C ILE A 42 -3.99 -17.04 0.15
N GLY A 43 -3.90 -17.20 -1.17
CA GLY A 43 -4.04 -16.07 -2.12
C GLY A 43 -5.40 -15.37 -1.98
N ASP A 44 -6.49 -16.11 -1.90
CA ASP A 44 -7.84 -15.60 -1.70
C ASP A 44 -7.99 -14.87 -0.37
N CYS A 45 -7.40 -15.38 0.71
CA CYS A 45 -7.40 -14.70 2.01
C CYS A 45 -6.69 -13.36 1.94
N VAL A 46 -5.49 -13.30 1.36
CA VAL A 46 -4.71 -12.07 1.18
C VAL A 46 -5.48 -11.06 0.33
N MET A 47 -6.07 -11.48 -0.80
CA MET A 47 -6.86 -10.63 -1.67
C MET A 47 -8.10 -10.08 -0.96
N LYS A 48 -8.83 -10.91 -0.20
CA LYS A 48 -9.98 -10.46 0.61
C LYS A 48 -9.57 -9.45 1.67
N ILE A 49 -8.42 -9.63 2.33
CA ILE A 49 -7.90 -8.68 3.33
C ILE A 49 -7.60 -7.34 2.65
N ALA A 50 -6.86 -7.33 1.54
CA ALA A 50 -6.50 -6.11 0.81
C ALA A 50 -7.75 -5.35 0.33
N THR A 51 -8.68 -6.04 -0.32
CA THR A 51 -9.94 -5.46 -0.81
C THR A 51 -10.81 -4.91 0.32
N ARG A 52 -10.87 -5.58 1.47
CA ARG A 52 -11.66 -5.08 2.62
C ARG A 52 -10.98 -3.90 3.29
N LEU A 53 -9.65 -3.92 3.39
CA LEU A 53 -8.88 -2.82 3.96
C LEU A 53 -9.02 -1.55 3.12
N SER A 54 -8.99 -1.66 1.79
CA SER A 54 -9.12 -0.50 0.87
C SER A 54 -10.46 0.23 1.01
N ARG A 55 -11.52 -0.48 1.45
CA ARG A 55 -12.85 0.11 1.67
C ARG A 55 -13.01 0.85 2.99
N LYS A 56 -12.00 0.82 3.88
CA LYS A 56 -12.05 1.60 5.13
C LYS A 56 -11.98 3.09 4.83
N GLY A 57 -12.58 3.90 5.71
CA GLY A 57 -12.66 5.35 5.56
C GLY A 57 -11.33 6.03 5.26
N ASN A 58 -10.22 5.50 5.80
CA ASN A 58 -8.87 6.03 5.60
C ASN A 58 -8.34 5.84 4.17
N PHE A 59 -8.90 4.91 3.38
CA PHE A 59 -8.34 4.51 2.08
C PHE A 59 -9.31 4.67 0.91
N ARG A 60 -10.63 4.59 1.13
CA ARG A 60 -11.66 4.49 0.10
C ARG A 60 -11.73 5.66 -0.90
N ASN A 61 -11.17 6.82 -0.56
CA ASN A 61 -11.30 8.04 -1.38
C ASN A 61 -10.05 8.31 -2.24
N TYR A 62 -9.07 7.41 -2.26
CA TYR A 62 -7.91 7.58 -3.12
C TYR A 62 -8.22 7.12 -4.55
N PRO A 63 -7.85 7.89 -5.60
CA PRO A 63 -8.10 7.52 -7.00
C PRO A 63 -7.30 6.29 -7.45
N PHE A 64 -6.22 5.94 -6.74
CA PHE A 64 -5.31 4.81 -7.02
C PHE A 64 -5.54 3.62 -6.08
N ILE A 65 -6.82 3.31 -5.77
CA ILE A 65 -7.19 2.18 -4.89
C ILE A 65 -6.75 0.84 -5.46
N GLU A 66 -6.84 0.65 -6.77
CA GLU A 66 -6.47 -0.61 -7.42
C GLU A 66 -4.97 -0.88 -7.31
N GLU A 67 -4.15 0.15 -7.52
CA GLU A 67 -2.71 0.08 -7.32
C GLU A 67 -2.34 -0.18 -5.85
N MET A 68 -3.08 0.43 -4.91
CA MET A 68 -2.89 0.14 -3.48
C MET A 68 -3.17 -1.32 -3.17
N ILE A 69 -4.25 -1.89 -3.71
CA ILE A 69 -4.59 -3.31 -3.53
C ILE A 69 -3.50 -4.19 -4.13
N GLY A 70 -3.05 -3.89 -5.35
CA GLY A 70 -1.96 -4.61 -6.02
C GLY A 70 -0.68 -4.60 -5.19
N ASP A 71 -0.22 -3.40 -4.76
CA ASP A 71 0.97 -3.26 -3.90
C ASP A 71 0.80 -4.03 -2.57
N GLY A 72 -0.40 -4.04 -2.01
CA GLY A 72 -0.70 -4.77 -0.78
C GLY A 72 -0.56 -6.27 -0.95
N ILE A 73 -1.10 -6.83 -2.02
CA ILE A 73 -1.01 -8.26 -2.35
C ILE A 73 0.43 -8.65 -2.64
N GLU A 74 1.13 -7.88 -3.48
CA GLU A 74 2.53 -8.12 -3.82
C GLU A 74 3.41 -8.17 -2.57
N ASN A 75 3.29 -7.16 -1.69
CA ASN A 75 4.05 -7.13 -0.44
C ASN A 75 3.68 -8.30 0.49
N ALA A 76 2.40 -8.67 0.58
CA ALA A 76 1.98 -9.81 1.39
C ALA A 76 2.62 -11.11 0.92
N LEU A 77 2.68 -11.35 -0.40
CA LEU A 77 3.31 -12.53 -0.98
C LEU A 77 4.84 -12.49 -0.87
N MET A 78 5.45 -11.31 -1.02
CA MET A 78 6.89 -11.13 -0.84
C MET A 78 7.36 -11.47 0.57
N TYR A 79 6.56 -11.13 1.58
CA TYR A 79 6.90 -11.35 2.99
C TYR A 79 6.22 -12.57 3.62
N ILE A 80 5.63 -13.46 2.80
CA ILE A 80 4.93 -14.66 3.29
C ILE A 80 5.83 -15.57 4.12
N ASP A 81 7.10 -15.64 3.76
CA ASP A 81 8.08 -16.48 4.44
C ASP A 81 8.47 -15.99 5.83
N ASN A 82 8.29 -14.71 6.09
CA ASN A 82 8.60 -14.13 7.40
C ASN A 82 7.49 -14.40 8.43
N TYR A 83 6.36 -14.98 8.00
CA TYR A 83 5.33 -15.42 8.93
C TYR A 83 5.83 -16.59 9.77
N ALA A 84 5.71 -16.48 11.10
CA ALA A 84 5.99 -17.54 12.05
C ALA A 84 4.67 -18.06 12.64
N PRO A 85 4.27 -19.33 12.37
CA PRO A 85 3.06 -19.93 12.94
C PRO A 85 3.10 -19.96 14.47
N TYR A 86 4.27 -20.17 15.03
CA TYR A 86 4.52 -20.16 16.48
C TYR A 86 5.66 -19.21 16.80
N ARG A 87 5.53 -18.50 17.89
CA ARG A 87 6.55 -17.56 18.42
C ARG A 87 6.58 -17.63 19.93
N ILE A 88 7.75 -17.37 20.48
CA ILE A 88 7.93 -17.28 21.93
C ILE A 88 7.66 -15.83 22.33
N ASP A 89 6.77 -15.61 23.29
CA ASP A 89 6.52 -14.29 23.86
C ASP A 89 7.64 -13.85 24.85
N LYS A 90 7.47 -12.67 25.42
CA LYS A 90 8.44 -12.11 26.38
C LYS A 90 8.55 -12.92 27.68
N GLU A 91 7.57 -13.77 27.97
CA GLU A 91 7.49 -14.62 29.15
C GLU A 91 8.04 -16.04 28.89
N GLY A 92 8.55 -16.31 27.67
CA GLY A 92 9.06 -17.62 27.26
C GLY A 92 7.96 -18.62 26.86
N LYS A 93 6.71 -18.18 26.73
CA LYS A 93 5.58 -19.04 26.38
C LYS A 93 5.37 -19.07 24.87
N GLU A 94 5.12 -20.25 24.34
CA GLU A 94 4.77 -20.41 22.93
C GLU A 94 3.36 -19.87 22.65
N VAL A 95 3.26 -18.96 21.69
CA VAL A 95 2.02 -18.31 21.27
C VAL A 95 1.78 -18.53 19.77
N LYS A 96 0.55 -18.89 19.42
CA LYS A 96 0.14 -19.02 18.01
C LYS A 96 0.16 -17.68 17.32
N GLY A 97 0.80 -17.62 16.15
CA GLY A 97 0.76 -16.48 15.27
C GLY A 97 -0.65 -16.28 14.71
N ASN A 98 -1.03 -15.03 14.48
CA ASN A 98 -2.29 -14.69 13.81
C ASN A 98 -2.01 -14.24 12.37
N PRO A 99 -2.25 -15.08 11.35
CA PRO A 99 -1.95 -14.74 9.96
C PRO A 99 -2.80 -13.56 9.47
N PHE A 100 -4.06 -13.47 9.89
CA PHE A 100 -4.92 -12.36 9.53
C PHE A 100 -4.36 -11.01 10.00
N ALA A 101 -3.89 -10.93 11.24
CA ALA A 101 -3.27 -9.72 11.78
C ALA A 101 -1.95 -9.41 11.07
N TYR A 102 -1.12 -10.43 10.82
CA TYR A 102 0.16 -10.32 10.13
C TYR A 102 0.00 -9.71 8.73
N PHE A 103 -0.83 -10.31 7.88
CA PHE A 103 -1.04 -9.83 6.53
C PHE A 103 -1.78 -8.49 6.49
N THR A 104 -2.72 -8.25 7.40
CA THR A 104 -3.38 -6.95 7.52
C THR A 104 -2.36 -5.84 7.78
N GLN A 105 -1.38 -6.07 8.63
CA GLN A 105 -0.33 -5.10 8.94
C GLN A 105 0.58 -4.81 7.73
N ILE A 106 1.02 -5.85 7.01
CA ILE A 106 1.83 -5.70 5.80
C ILE A 106 1.10 -4.88 4.75
N ILE A 107 -0.15 -5.25 4.47
CA ILE A 107 -1.00 -4.58 3.47
C ILE A 107 -1.26 -3.12 3.88
N TYR A 108 -1.53 -2.87 5.15
CA TYR A 108 -1.71 -1.52 5.68
C TYR A 108 -0.49 -0.63 5.42
N PHE A 109 0.71 -1.12 5.71
CA PHE A 109 1.93 -0.36 5.45
C PHE A 109 2.25 -0.22 3.96
N ALA A 110 1.88 -1.19 3.13
CA ALA A 110 1.98 -1.07 1.67
C ALA A 110 1.09 0.08 1.17
N PHE A 111 -0.14 0.19 1.66
CA PHE A 111 -1.05 1.28 1.34
C PHE A 111 -0.49 2.65 1.74
N LEU A 112 0.07 2.76 2.95
CA LEU A 112 0.70 4.02 3.39
C LEU A 112 1.89 4.41 2.50
N ARG A 113 2.72 3.44 2.09
CA ARG A 113 3.84 3.69 1.18
C ARG A 113 3.36 4.16 -0.19
N ARG A 114 2.29 3.56 -0.75
CA ARG A 114 1.69 4.03 -2.01
C ARG A 114 1.20 5.46 -1.88
N ILE A 115 0.45 5.79 -0.84
CA ILE A 115 -0.02 7.15 -0.59
C ILE A 115 1.13 8.15 -0.53
N ALA A 116 2.20 7.82 0.20
CA ALA A 116 3.38 8.67 0.29
C ALA A 116 4.08 8.86 -1.08
N LYS A 117 4.18 7.80 -1.88
CA LYS A 117 4.72 7.82 -3.24
C LYS A 117 3.90 8.73 -4.17
N GLU A 118 2.58 8.59 -4.15
CA GLU A 118 1.69 9.40 -4.98
C GLU A 118 1.70 10.89 -4.57
N LYS A 119 1.71 11.17 -3.26
CA LYS A 119 1.88 12.53 -2.77
C LYS A 119 3.21 13.16 -3.22
N LYS A 120 4.31 12.40 -3.15
CA LYS A 120 5.62 12.86 -3.61
C LYS A 120 5.63 13.12 -5.12
N PHE A 121 5.00 12.23 -5.91
CA PHE A 121 4.86 12.42 -7.35
C PHE A 121 4.07 13.69 -7.67
N LEU A 122 2.95 13.90 -7.00
CA LEU A 122 2.11 15.08 -7.18
C LEU A 122 2.86 16.37 -6.80
N TYR A 123 3.61 16.35 -5.69
CA TYR A 123 4.47 17.46 -5.29
C TYR A 123 5.50 17.80 -6.37
N THR A 124 6.18 16.79 -6.93
CA THR A 124 7.17 17.02 -7.99
C THR A 124 6.52 17.61 -9.24
N LYS A 125 5.33 17.10 -9.62
CA LYS A 125 4.54 17.62 -10.75
C LYS A 125 4.21 19.10 -10.54
N TYR A 126 3.70 19.46 -9.38
CA TYR A 126 3.32 20.85 -9.07
C TYR A 126 4.53 21.79 -9.01
N LYS A 127 5.66 21.35 -8.48
CA LYS A 127 6.90 22.13 -8.49
C LYS A 127 7.43 22.41 -9.91
N ILE A 128 7.30 21.44 -10.82
CA ILE A 128 7.67 21.65 -12.22
C ILE A 128 6.71 22.66 -12.87
N MET A 129 5.41 22.56 -12.62
CA MET A 129 4.42 23.52 -13.15
C MET A 129 4.71 24.95 -12.65
N GLU A 130 4.91 25.13 -11.35
CA GLU A 130 5.26 26.43 -10.74
C GLU A 130 6.51 27.05 -11.40
N ASN A 131 7.58 26.27 -11.60
CA ASN A 131 8.79 26.72 -12.25
C ASN A 131 8.58 27.06 -13.73
N THR A 132 7.76 26.30 -14.46
CA THR A 132 7.48 26.52 -15.88
C THR A 132 6.65 27.79 -16.10
N GLU A 133 5.65 28.03 -15.25
CA GLU A 133 4.86 29.28 -15.29
C GLU A 133 5.73 30.50 -14.99
N PHE A 134 6.67 30.38 -14.04
CA PHE A 134 7.62 31.45 -13.73
C PHE A 134 8.56 31.76 -14.91
N HIS A 135 9.00 30.78 -15.68
CA HIS A 135 9.80 30.98 -16.89
C HIS A 135 8.99 31.58 -18.02
N ASN A 136 7.79 31.06 -18.29
CA ASN A 136 6.91 31.59 -19.33
C ASN A 136 6.48 33.05 -19.08
N SER A 137 6.30 33.45 -17.83
CA SER A 137 5.96 34.85 -17.49
C SER A 137 7.13 35.81 -17.68
N LYS A 138 8.38 35.35 -17.74
CA LYS A 138 9.54 36.16 -18.08
C LYS A 138 9.80 36.29 -19.58
N ASP A 139 9.42 35.25 -20.35
CA ASP A 139 9.66 35.19 -21.80
C ASP A 139 8.51 35.78 -22.63
N VAL A 140 7.37 36.16 -22.03
CA VAL A 140 6.19 36.74 -22.71
C VAL A 140 6.36 38.23 -23.01
N LEU A 141 7.56 38.79 -22.97
CA LEU A 141 7.83 40.13 -23.53
C LEU A 141 8.25 40.14 -25.01
N ASP A 142 8.35 38.96 -25.65
CA ASP A 142 8.65 38.91 -27.07
C ASP A 142 7.95 37.72 -27.74
N ASP A 143 7.03 38.05 -28.69
CA ASP A 143 6.45 37.24 -29.71
C ASP A 143 5.03 36.69 -29.50
N THR A 144 4.10 37.44 -30.04
CA THR A 144 2.70 37.08 -30.38
C THR A 144 2.67 36.04 -31.47
N ARG A 145 2.71 34.73 -31.17
CA ARG A 145 2.14 33.64 -32.01
C ARG A 145 2.26 32.29 -31.36
N HIS A 146 1.11 31.65 -31.25
CA HIS A 146 0.80 30.28 -30.86
C HIS A 146 0.31 30.13 -29.41
N GLN A 147 -0.92 30.56 -29.20
CA GLN A 147 -1.76 30.06 -28.11
C GLN A 147 -2.06 28.57 -28.31
N HIS A 148 -1.19 27.68 -27.85
CA HIS A 148 -1.64 26.39 -27.42
C HIS A 148 -2.27 26.59 -26.04
N LYS A 149 -3.61 26.64 -26.01
CA LYS A 149 -4.38 26.44 -24.78
C LYS A 149 -4.00 25.05 -24.24
N ILE A 150 -3.08 25.02 -23.29
CA ILE A 150 -2.98 23.88 -22.36
C ILE A 150 -4.29 23.96 -21.60
N GLU A 151 -5.17 22.97 -21.79
CA GLU A 151 -6.36 22.82 -20.97
C GLU A 151 -5.88 22.77 -19.51
N HIS A 152 -6.09 23.87 -18.80
CA HIS A 152 -5.86 23.99 -17.38
C HIS A 152 -6.81 23.00 -16.70
N ASN A 153 -6.27 21.89 -16.25
CA ASN A 153 -6.93 20.99 -15.32
C ASN A 153 -7.24 21.80 -14.06
N ASP A 154 -8.46 21.77 -13.61
CA ASP A 154 -9.21 22.56 -12.61
C ASP A 154 -8.60 22.78 -11.22
N TYR A 155 -7.28 22.80 -11.07
CA TYR A 155 -6.66 23.16 -9.79
C TYR A 155 -6.26 24.63 -9.84
N SER A 156 -6.92 25.47 -9.01
CA SER A 156 -6.53 26.86 -8.83
C SER A 156 -5.05 26.94 -8.39
N GLN A 157 -4.34 27.99 -8.82
CA GLN A 157 -2.95 28.24 -8.40
C GLN A 157 -2.80 28.25 -6.89
N GLU A 158 -3.82 28.73 -6.17
CA GLU A 158 -3.92 28.69 -4.72
C GLU A 158 -3.86 27.27 -4.15
N TYR A 159 -4.63 26.34 -4.72
CA TYR A 159 -4.59 24.94 -4.29
C TYR A 159 -3.22 24.29 -4.47
N ILE A 160 -2.55 24.59 -5.60
CA ILE A 160 -1.20 24.08 -5.89
C ILE A 160 -0.18 24.62 -4.87
N SER A 161 -0.24 25.92 -4.61
CA SER A 161 0.64 26.58 -3.63
C SER A 161 0.44 26.03 -2.23
N ASP A 162 -0.81 25.89 -1.79
CA ASP A 162 -1.16 25.33 -0.49
C ASP A 162 -0.69 23.87 -0.34
N PHE A 163 -0.86 23.06 -1.38
CA PHE A 163 -0.39 21.69 -1.38
C PHE A 163 1.12 21.59 -1.22
N ILE A 164 1.88 22.43 -1.97
CA ILE A 164 3.34 22.49 -1.90
C ILE A 164 3.79 22.88 -0.49
N GLN A 165 3.24 23.94 0.08
CA GLN A 165 3.58 24.41 1.41
C GLN A 165 3.30 23.35 2.49
N ASN A 166 2.13 22.73 2.45
CA ASN A 166 1.74 21.66 3.39
C ASN A 166 2.67 20.45 3.30
N PHE A 167 3.07 20.05 2.09
CA PHE A 167 3.99 18.95 1.89
C PHE A 167 5.39 19.26 2.46
N GLU A 168 5.92 20.45 2.22
CA GLU A 168 7.22 20.88 2.72
C GLU A 168 7.23 21.03 4.24
N GLN A 169 6.17 21.57 4.85
CA GLN A 169 6.03 21.66 6.30
C GLN A 169 5.99 20.30 6.98
N THR A 170 5.27 19.34 6.40
CA THR A 170 5.21 17.98 6.93
C THR A 170 6.59 17.32 6.92
N LYS A 171 7.34 17.50 5.84
CA LYS A 171 8.70 16.96 5.70
C LYS A 171 9.71 17.56 6.68
N ARG A 172 9.55 18.84 7.06
CA ARG A 172 10.41 19.49 8.07
C ARG A 172 10.16 18.98 9.51
N ARG A 173 8.98 18.42 9.78
CA ARG A 173 8.63 17.88 11.11
C ARG A 173 9.10 16.43 11.29
N GLU A 174 9.49 15.74 10.23
CA GLU A 174 9.99 14.37 10.23
C GLU A 174 11.52 14.27 10.35
N ILE A 175 12.23 15.43 10.34
CA ILE A 175 13.68 15.58 10.57
C ILE A 175 13.92 16.05 12.01
#